data_3ea79ce92fef06547a2fb64a10527c8c
#
_entry.id   3ea79ce92fef06547a2fb64a10527c8c
#
_cell.length_a   1.000
_cell.length_b   1.000
_cell.length_c   1.000
_cell.angle_alpha   90.00
_cell.angle_beta   90.00
_cell.angle_gamma   90.00
#
_symmetry.space_group_name_H-M   'P 1'
#
loop_
_entity.id
_entity.type
_entity.pdbx_description
1 polymer ?
#
loop_
_entity_poly.entity_id
_entity_poly.type
_entity_poly.pdbx_seq_one_letter_code
_entity_poly.pdbx_strand_id
1 'polypeptide(L)'
;MYKRQVVGRPKDPVARNFLGRDVLFGNDALKNKLACNLYRPMAAGVAQDDEANLAAAKAFVTHLIETVGPEDYDEVFGVICSPSHVSFTDKSNLVATLRGQVNAIMVVTEPFATAYGIGEISGSICVDIGAGTTDIARLYGIFPSDEDQLTIQEAGDWIDVQLMGLVQKKYTGAQVTKDMVRKWKEEFSYVSGDDREQMVELSVDGKKQVVDIGDLIKSACSMVIGKVGAAIKSIVATADPEYQPILRNNIILSGGGSLIEGIADAIANDIADIGDVTVTCVDDPIEKVATGAMALAQDMPDEQYTAIN
;
A
#
# COMPACT_ATOMS: atom_id res chain seq x y z
N MET A 1 11.00 -0.30 10.87
CA MET A 1 9.87 -0.83 10.09
C MET A 1 10.36 -1.29 8.71
N TYR A 2 9.99 -2.50 8.28
CA TYR A 2 10.38 -3.00 6.96
C TYR A 2 9.47 -2.40 5.88
N LYS A 3 9.92 -1.34 5.21
CA LYS A 3 9.17 -0.66 4.14
C LYS A 3 8.92 -1.52 2.89
N ARG A 4 9.58 -2.69 2.77
CA ARG A 4 9.47 -3.58 1.60
C ARG A 4 9.25 -5.01 2.07
N GLN A 5 8.04 -5.49 1.88
CA GLN A 5 7.61 -6.86 2.16
C GLN A 5 8.19 -7.83 1.11
N VAL A 6 9.51 -8.00 1.12
CA VAL A 6 10.23 -8.87 0.20
C VAL A 6 10.99 -9.92 0.99
N VAL A 7 10.85 -11.16 0.58
CA VAL A 7 11.59 -12.31 1.12
C VAL A 7 12.49 -12.87 0.01
N GLY A 8 13.76 -13.06 0.33
CA GLY A 8 14.75 -13.64 -0.58
C GLY A 8 15.15 -15.03 -0.10
N ARG A 9 15.09 -16.03 -0.98
CA ARG A 9 15.65 -17.37 -0.72
C ARG A 9 16.80 -17.62 -1.68
N PRO A 10 17.98 -18.12 -1.22
CA PRO A 10 19.09 -18.46 -2.09
C PRO A 10 18.66 -19.38 -3.23
N LYS A 11 19.13 -19.10 -4.46
CA LYS A 11 18.76 -19.88 -5.66
C LYS A 11 19.28 -21.30 -5.65
N ASP A 12 20.43 -21.50 -5.01
CA ASP A 12 21.14 -22.78 -4.96
C ASP A 12 22.06 -22.89 -3.74
N PRO A 13 22.70 -24.05 -3.50
CA PRO A 13 23.63 -24.22 -2.38
C PRO A 13 24.86 -23.28 -2.40
N VAL A 14 25.30 -22.83 -3.59
CA VAL A 14 26.45 -21.90 -3.70
C VAL A 14 26.02 -20.53 -3.19
N ALA A 15 24.86 -20.03 -3.62
CA ALA A 15 24.27 -18.80 -3.12
C ALA A 15 24.02 -18.86 -1.61
N ARG A 16 23.51 -20.00 -1.10
CA ARG A 16 23.28 -20.23 0.33
C ARG A 16 24.57 -20.11 1.14
N ASN A 17 25.63 -20.78 0.70
CA ASN A 17 26.95 -20.72 1.38
C ASN A 17 27.54 -19.30 1.31
N PHE A 18 27.41 -18.61 0.18
CA PHE A 18 27.88 -17.23 0.01
C PHE A 18 27.15 -16.26 0.94
N LEU A 19 25.82 -16.36 1.06
CA LEU A 19 24.98 -15.47 1.86
C LEU A 19 25.01 -15.83 3.36
N GLY A 20 25.36 -17.08 3.71
CA GLY A 20 25.37 -17.57 5.10
C GLY A 20 24.00 -17.59 5.79
N ARG A 21 22.92 -17.50 5.02
CA ARG A 21 21.53 -17.41 5.49
C ARG A 21 20.59 -18.13 4.53
N ASP A 22 19.54 -18.76 5.07
CA ASP A 22 18.51 -19.45 4.29
C ASP A 22 17.41 -18.51 3.79
N VAL A 23 17.20 -17.41 4.52
CA VAL A 23 16.16 -16.42 4.20
C VAL A 23 16.71 -15.02 4.47
N LEU A 24 16.43 -14.09 3.57
CA LEU A 24 16.75 -12.67 3.69
C LEU A 24 15.43 -11.86 3.60
N PHE A 25 15.39 -10.72 4.29
CA PHE A 25 14.18 -9.88 4.35
C PHE A 25 14.45 -8.47 3.87
N GLY A 26 13.43 -7.86 3.26
CA GLY A 26 13.41 -6.44 2.90
C GLY A 26 14.59 -6.02 2.02
N ASN A 27 15.33 -5.01 2.46
CA ASN A 27 16.44 -4.45 1.70
C ASN A 27 17.61 -5.44 1.51
N ASP A 28 17.85 -6.36 2.46
CA ASP A 28 18.90 -7.37 2.31
C ASP A 28 18.58 -8.35 1.19
N ALA A 29 17.31 -8.75 1.05
CA ALA A 29 16.86 -9.57 -0.07
C ALA A 29 17.05 -8.83 -1.41
N LEU A 30 16.70 -7.54 -1.47
CA LEU A 30 16.83 -6.73 -2.68
C LEU A 30 18.28 -6.48 -3.09
N LYS A 31 19.19 -6.25 -2.13
CA LYS A 31 20.63 -6.10 -2.41
C LYS A 31 21.23 -7.37 -3.01
N ASN A 32 20.70 -8.53 -2.62
CA ASN A 32 21.19 -9.84 -3.03
C ASN A 32 20.31 -10.52 -4.11
N LYS A 33 19.51 -9.73 -4.86
CA LYS A 33 18.53 -10.23 -5.84
C LYS A 33 19.12 -11.14 -6.94
N LEU A 34 20.39 -11.02 -7.25
CA LEU A 34 21.04 -11.89 -8.23
C LEU A 34 21.27 -13.32 -7.69
N ALA A 35 21.50 -13.46 -6.39
CA ALA A 35 21.71 -14.73 -5.71
C ALA A 35 20.42 -15.34 -5.11
N CYS A 36 19.31 -14.58 -5.08
CA CYS A 36 18.06 -15.00 -4.46
C CYS A 36 16.90 -15.09 -5.45
N ASN A 37 15.98 -16.04 -5.20
CA ASN A 37 14.61 -15.96 -5.65
C ASN A 37 13.87 -14.98 -4.73
N LEU A 38 13.24 -13.97 -5.30
CA LEU A 38 12.51 -12.96 -4.55
C LEU A 38 11.01 -13.28 -4.55
N TYR A 39 10.41 -13.22 -3.38
CA TYR A 39 8.98 -13.37 -3.14
C TYR A 39 8.42 -12.06 -2.60
N ARG A 40 7.21 -11.71 -3.01
CA ARG A 40 6.41 -10.60 -2.48
C ARG A 40 5.12 -11.18 -1.90
N PRO A 41 5.20 -11.78 -0.71
CA PRO A 41 4.14 -12.63 -0.19
C PRO A 41 2.83 -11.90 0.10
N MET A 42 2.90 -10.58 0.33
CA MET A 42 1.75 -9.72 0.62
C MET A 42 1.46 -8.77 -0.56
N ALA A 43 1.61 -9.25 -1.80
CA ALA A 43 1.25 -8.45 -2.97
C ALA A 43 -0.26 -8.13 -2.97
N ALA A 44 -0.62 -6.89 -3.30
CA ALA A 44 -2.00 -6.37 -3.20
C ALA A 44 -2.62 -6.53 -1.79
N GLY A 45 -1.79 -6.49 -0.73
CA GLY A 45 -2.25 -6.54 0.67
C GLY A 45 -2.70 -7.93 1.15
N VAL A 46 -2.57 -8.97 0.33
CA VAL A 46 -3.04 -10.33 0.64
C VAL A 46 -1.94 -11.37 0.42
N ALA A 47 -2.00 -12.49 1.17
CA ALA A 47 -1.10 -13.62 0.96
C ALA A 47 -1.46 -14.33 -0.37
N GLN A 48 -0.46 -14.51 -1.23
CA GLN A 48 -0.64 -15.22 -2.51
C GLN A 48 -0.87 -16.71 -2.27
N ASP A 49 -1.74 -17.36 -3.05
CA ASP A 49 -2.21 -18.74 -2.82
C ASP A 49 -1.17 -19.83 -3.14
N ASP A 50 -0.04 -19.52 -3.76
CA ASP A 50 0.97 -20.54 -4.03
C ASP A 50 1.82 -20.86 -2.79
N GLU A 51 2.22 -22.12 -2.66
CA GLU A 51 2.95 -22.66 -1.51
C GLU A 51 4.23 -21.87 -1.18
N ALA A 52 4.95 -21.41 -2.20
CA ALA A 52 6.21 -20.70 -2.01
C ALA A 52 5.98 -19.29 -1.43
N ASN A 53 4.95 -18.58 -1.88
CA ASN A 53 4.56 -17.28 -1.35
C ASN A 53 3.95 -17.40 0.05
N LEU A 54 3.12 -18.42 0.31
CA LEU A 54 2.59 -18.68 1.67
C LEU A 54 3.73 -18.97 2.66
N ALA A 55 4.70 -19.80 2.27
CA ALA A 55 5.88 -20.07 3.09
C ALA A 55 6.75 -18.81 3.30
N ALA A 56 6.83 -17.93 2.30
CA ALA A 56 7.50 -16.64 2.42
C ALA A 56 6.73 -15.68 3.33
N ALA A 57 5.38 -15.64 3.23
CA ALA A 57 4.53 -14.85 4.11
C ALA A 57 4.71 -15.24 5.57
N LYS A 58 4.64 -16.55 5.85
CA LYS A 58 4.86 -17.08 7.20
C LYS A 58 6.25 -16.70 7.73
N ALA A 59 7.31 -16.91 6.94
CA ALA A 59 8.66 -16.55 7.34
C ALA A 59 8.81 -15.05 7.62
N PHE A 60 8.16 -14.20 6.82
CA PHE A 60 8.20 -12.76 7.00
C PHE A 60 7.49 -12.32 8.30
N VAL A 61 6.30 -12.86 8.55
CA VAL A 61 5.53 -12.57 9.76
C VAL A 61 6.27 -13.08 11.01
N THR A 62 6.81 -14.31 10.98
CA THR A 62 7.65 -14.84 12.06
C THR A 62 8.81 -13.89 12.38
N HIS A 63 9.54 -13.46 11.34
CA HIS A 63 10.65 -12.53 11.53
C HIS A 63 10.23 -11.19 12.15
N LEU A 64 9.05 -10.65 11.79
CA LEU A 64 8.53 -9.43 12.40
C LEU A 64 8.20 -9.63 13.88
N ILE A 65 7.54 -10.73 14.22
CA ILE A 65 7.18 -11.07 15.61
C ILE A 65 8.43 -11.29 16.45
N GLU A 66 9.41 -12.07 15.98
CA GLU A 66 10.69 -12.29 16.66
C GLU A 66 11.46 -10.99 16.93
N THR A 67 11.28 -9.98 16.07
CA THR A 67 11.95 -8.67 16.22
C THR A 67 11.43 -7.89 17.45
N VAL A 68 10.21 -8.16 17.91
CA VAL A 68 9.61 -7.49 19.09
C VAL A 68 9.77 -8.27 20.38
N GLY A 69 10.38 -9.47 20.36
CA GLY A 69 10.67 -10.28 21.55
C GLY A 69 9.42 -10.84 22.24
N PRO A 70 8.58 -11.62 21.55
CA PRO A 70 7.32 -12.12 22.09
C PRO A 70 7.50 -13.09 23.25
N GLU A 71 8.67 -13.71 23.39
CA GLU A 71 9.04 -14.64 24.47
C GLU A 71 9.06 -14.00 25.87
N ASP A 72 9.08 -12.69 25.95
CA ASP A 72 9.04 -11.95 27.22
C ASP A 72 7.60 -11.79 27.77
N TYR A 73 6.58 -12.26 27.03
CA TYR A 73 5.16 -12.07 27.35
C TYR A 73 4.40 -13.39 27.37
N ASP A 74 3.44 -13.54 28.31
CA ASP A 74 2.58 -14.71 28.43
C ASP A 74 1.59 -14.83 27.27
N GLU A 75 1.10 -13.69 26.77
CA GLU A 75 0.18 -13.60 25.66
C GLU A 75 0.58 -12.49 24.67
N VAL A 76 0.43 -12.77 23.39
CA VAL A 76 0.71 -11.83 22.30
C VAL A 76 -0.53 -11.69 21.43
N PHE A 77 -1.04 -10.48 21.33
CA PHE A 77 -2.19 -10.13 20.50
C PHE A 77 -1.73 -9.32 19.27
N GLY A 78 -2.35 -9.57 18.13
CA GLY A 78 -2.00 -8.92 16.88
C GLY A 78 -3.15 -8.14 16.28
N VAL A 79 -2.87 -6.91 15.81
CA VAL A 79 -3.79 -6.20 14.92
C VAL A 79 -3.27 -6.29 13.49
N ILE A 80 -4.11 -6.79 12.60
CA ILE A 80 -3.80 -6.97 11.18
C ILE A 80 -4.60 -5.97 10.37
N CYS A 81 -3.91 -5.22 9.51
CA CYS A 81 -4.57 -4.39 8.53
C CYS A 81 -4.65 -5.11 7.19
N SER A 82 -5.80 -5.05 6.54
CA SER A 82 -6.06 -5.62 5.22
C SER A 82 -6.70 -4.57 4.32
N PRO A 83 -6.63 -4.75 2.99
CA PRO A 83 -7.48 -3.97 2.08
C PRO A 83 -8.95 -4.07 2.45
N SER A 84 -9.74 -3.09 2.06
CA SER A 84 -11.17 -2.99 2.43
C SER A 84 -11.98 -4.17 1.90
N HIS A 85 -11.77 -4.57 0.64
CA HIS A 85 -12.40 -5.74 0.06
C HIS A 85 -11.40 -6.87 -0.17
N VAL A 86 -11.36 -7.81 0.76
CA VAL A 86 -10.51 -9.01 0.69
C VAL A 86 -11.40 -10.24 0.71
N SER A 87 -11.10 -11.22 -0.16
CA SER A 87 -11.85 -12.48 -0.19
C SER A 87 -11.75 -13.24 1.14
N PHE A 88 -12.74 -14.09 1.43
CA PHE A 88 -12.69 -14.96 2.61
C PHE A 88 -11.42 -15.84 2.62
N THR A 89 -11.02 -16.34 1.45
CA THR A 89 -9.82 -17.17 1.29
C THR A 89 -8.57 -16.38 1.65
N ASP A 90 -8.44 -15.14 1.19
CA ASP A 90 -7.28 -14.30 1.49
C ASP A 90 -7.19 -13.93 2.97
N LYS A 91 -8.35 -13.60 3.60
CA LYS A 91 -8.42 -13.40 5.05
C LYS A 91 -7.99 -14.67 5.81
N SER A 92 -8.46 -15.84 5.37
CA SER A 92 -8.08 -17.13 5.97
C SER A 92 -6.59 -17.42 5.82
N ASN A 93 -6.02 -17.16 4.65
CA ASN A 93 -4.57 -17.32 4.40
C ASN A 93 -3.74 -16.38 5.29
N LEU A 94 -4.17 -15.12 5.44
CA LEU A 94 -3.51 -14.15 6.31
C LEU A 94 -3.53 -14.63 7.77
N VAL A 95 -4.67 -15.06 8.27
CA VAL A 95 -4.82 -15.65 9.63
C VAL A 95 -3.94 -16.89 9.78
N ALA A 96 -3.89 -17.78 8.78
CA ALA A 96 -3.07 -18.99 8.80
C ALA A 96 -1.57 -18.69 8.92
N THR A 97 -1.08 -17.56 8.42
CA THR A 97 0.32 -17.16 8.56
C THR A 97 0.71 -16.83 10.01
N LEU A 98 -0.26 -16.45 10.85
CA LEU A 98 -0.09 -16.05 12.25
C LEU A 98 -0.35 -17.18 13.24
N ARG A 99 -1.01 -18.24 12.77
CA ARG A 99 -1.37 -19.37 13.65
C ARG A 99 -0.14 -19.98 14.33
N GLY A 100 -0.20 -20.10 15.65
CA GLY A 100 0.90 -20.58 16.48
C GLY A 100 2.02 -19.54 16.73
N GLN A 101 1.81 -18.28 16.34
CA GLN A 101 2.77 -17.19 16.56
C GLN A 101 2.22 -16.11 17.49
N VAL A 102 0.89 -15.93 17.49
CA VAL A 102 0.18 -15.03 18.40
C VAL A 102 -1.04 -15.76 18.97
N ASN A 103 -1.56 -15.31 20.11
CA ASN A 103 -2.67 -15.94 20.82
C ASN A 103 -4.02 -15.54 20.21
N ALA A 104 -4.17 -14.26 19.88
CA ALA A 104 -5.39 -13.75 19.28
C ALA A 104 -5.11 -12.60 18.30
N ILE A 105 -6.04 -12.34 17.39
CA ILE A 105 -5.94 -11.29 16.39
C ILE A 105 -7.24 -10.47 16.30
N MET A 106 -7.06 -9.21 15.91
CA MET A 106 -8.11 -8.35 15.39
C MET A 106 -7.76 -7.98 13.94
N VAL A 107 -8.72 -8.10 13.03
CA VAL A 107 -8.53 -7.71 11.61
C VAL A 107 -9.32 -6.45 11.35
N VAL A 108 -8.63 -5.41 10.86
CA VAL A 108 -9.22 -4.11 10.51
C VAL A 108 -8.80 -3.72 9.10
N THR A 109 -9.50 -2.76 8.50
CA THR A 109 -9.12 -2.26 7.19
C THR A 109 -8.07 -1.14 7.28
N GLU A 110 -7.22 -1.01 6.27
CA GLU A 110 -6.14 -0.02 6.22
C GLU A 110 -6.66 1.43 6.39
N PRO A 111 -7.74 1.85 5.69
CA PRO A 111 -8.30 3.19 5.88
C PRO A 111 -8.85 3.42 7.30
N PHE A 112 -9.49 2.41 7.91
CA PHE A 112 -10.00 2.52 9.26
C PHE A 112 -8.86 2.69 10.29
N ALA A 113 -7.82 1.86 10.18
CA ALA A 113 -6.65 1.98 11.05
C ALA A 113 -6.00 3.36 10.94
N THR A 114 -5.83 3.86 9.71
CA THR A 114 -5.31 5.22 9.47
C THR A 114 -6.15 6.28 10.16
N ALA A 115 -7.46 6.29 9.92
CA ALA A 115 -8.37 7.30 10.49
C ALA A 115 -8.44 7.23 12.01
N TYR A 116 -8.42 6.02 12.58
CA TYR A 116 -8.35 5.82 14.03
C TYR A 116 -7.10 6.46 14.63
N GLY A 117 -5.95 6.20 14.03
CA GLY A 117 -4.65 6.73 14.50
C GLY A 117 -4.51 8.25 14.46
N ILE A 118 -5.38 8.95 13.70
CA ILE A 118 -5.42 10.42 13.64
C ILE A 118 -6.65 11.03 14.31
N GLY A 119 -7.56 10.19 14.87
CA GLY A 119 -8.79 10.64 15.54
C GLY A 119 -9.91 11.06 14.59
N GLU A 120 -9.83 10.73 13.29
CA GLU A 120 -10.79 11.14 12.26
C GLU A 120 -11.74 10.00 11.85
N ILE A 121 -12.32 9.31 12.83
CA ILE A 121 -13.22 8.16 12.60
C ILE A 121 -14.69 8.54 12.41
N SER A 122 -15.07 9.80 12.55
CA SER A 122 -16.46 10.25 12.50
C SER A 122 -16.68 11.35 11.48
N GLY A 123 -17.47 11.04 10.45
CA GLY A 123 -17.80 12.00 9.39
C GLY A 123 -16.62 12.27 8.43
N SER A 124 -15.84 11.25 8.11
CA SER A 124 -14.71 11.36 7.18
C SER A 124 -14.74 10.27 6.10
N ILE A 125 -13.97 10.49 5.04
CA ILE A 125 -13.60 9.47 4.05
C ILE A 125 -12.08 9.33 4.10
N CYS A 126 -11.60 8.14 4.45
CA CYS A 126 -10.18 7.84 4.38
C CYS A 126 -9.88 7.07 3.09
N VAL A 127 -8.86 7.52 2.36
CA VAL A 127 -8.38 6.96 1.08
C VAL A 127 -6.92 6.56 1.26
N ASP A 128 -6.63 5.28 1.34
CA ASP A 128 -5.27 4.76 1.39
C ASP A 128 -4.81 4.37 -0.02
N ILE A 129 -3.92 5.16 -0.61
CA ILE A 129 -3.34 4.88 -1.93
C ILE A 129 -2.05 4.09 -1.73
N GLY A 130 -2.18 2.77 -1.64
CA GLY A 130 -1.08 1.86 -1.40
C GLY A 130 -0.23 1.54 -2.64
N ALA A 131 0.54 0.47 -2.56
CA ALA A 131 1.29 -0.05 -3.69
C ALA A 131 0.41 -0.88 -4.64
N GLY A 132 -0.38 -1.80 -4.10
CA GLY A 132 -1.20 -2.75 -4.87
C GLY A 132 -2.64 -2.34 -5.04
N THR A 133 -3.21 -1.67 -4.04
CA THR A 133 -4.61 -1.26 -3.99
C THR A 133 -4.74 0.18 -3.55
N THR A 134 -5.86 0.80 -3.91
CA THR A 134 -6.36 2.01 -3.27
C THR A 134 -7.64 1.63 -2.54
N ASP A 135 -7.62 1.80 -1.23
CA ASP A 135 -8.68 1.41 -0.32
C ASP A 135 -9.36 2.65 0.24
N ILE A 136 -10.69 2.66 0.21
CA ILE A 136 -11.51 3.81 0.58
C ILE A 136 -12.54 3.35 1.60
N ALA A 137 -12.67 4.09 2.69
CA ALA A 137 -13.72 3.88 3.67
C ALA A 137 -14.37 5.19 4.09
N ARG A 138 -15.71 5.22 4.17
CA ARG A 138 -16.46 6.27 4.86
C ARG A 138 -16.68 5.85 6.30
N LEU A 139 -16.55 6.80 7.22
CA LEU A 139 -16.45 6.52 8.64
C LEU A 139 -17.49 7.31 9.43
N TYR A 140 -18.24 6.61 10.28
CA TYR A 140 -19.34 7.15 11.09
C TYR A 140 -19.13 6.98 12.59
N GLY A 141 -17.89 6.80 13.05
CA GLY A 141 -17.55 6.63 14.47
C GLY A 141 -17.62 5.18 14.96
N ILE A 142 -17.82 4.23 14.04
CA ILE A 142 -17.87 2.78 14.32
C ILE A 142 -17.02 2.03 13.30
N PHE A 143 -16.81 0.73 13.48
CA PHE A 143 -16.18 -0.12 12.45
C PHE A 143 -17.00 -0.04 11.16
N PRO A 144 -16.37 0.25 10.01
CA PRO A 144 -17.09 0.35 8.75
C PRO A 144 -17.59 -1.01 8.30
N SER A 145 -18.83 -1.04 7.77
CA SER A 145 -19.39 -2.21 7.11
C SER A 145 -18.83 -2.39 5.69
N ASP A 146 -19.13 -3.52 5.04
CA ASP A 146 -18.71 -3.74 3.65
C ASP A 146 -19.30 -2.69 2.68
N GLU A 147 -20.48 -2.13 2.98
CA GLU A 147 -21.13 -1.08 2.19
C GLU A 147 -20.45 0.30 2.34
N ASP A 148 -19.68 0.47 3.41
CA ASP A 148 -18.96 1.71 3.70
C ASP A 148 -17.57 1.73 3.09
N GLN A 149 -17.20 0.71 2.33
CA GLN A 149 -15.84 0.52 1.86
C GLN A 149 -15.78 0.21 0.37
N LEU A 150 -14.64 0.49 -0.24
CA LEU A 150 -14.37 0.21 -1.64
C LEU A 150 -12.86 -0.01 -1.84
N THR A 151 -12.51 -0.99 -2.68
CA THR A 151 -11.13 -1.22 -3.13
C THR A 151 -11.04 -1.09 -4.65
N ILE A 152 -10.08 -0.33 -5.15
CA ILE A 152 -9.73 -0.30 -6.58
C ILE A 152 -8.28 -0.75 -6.78
N GLN A 153 -7.98 -1.26 -7.98
CA GLN A 153 -6.65 -1.80 -8.30
C GLN A 153 -5.69 -0.74 -8.86
N GLU A 154 -6.21 0.44 -9.14
CA GLU A 154 -5.43 1.59 -9.60
C GLU A 154 -4.70 2.25 -8.43
N ALA A 155 -3.43 1.84 -8.24
CA ALA A 155 -2.57 2.22 -7.13
C ALA A 155 -1.11 2.38 -7.60
N GLY A 156 -0.14 2.38 -6.70
CA GLY A 156 1.26 2.62 -7.02
C GLY A 156 1.85 1.70 -8.10
N ASP A 157 1.56 0.40 -8.03
CA ASP A 157 2.03 -0.59 -9.01
C ASP A 157 1.36 -0.43 -10.38
N TRP A 158 0.11 0.03 -10.40
CA TRP A 158 -0.58 0.35 -11.64
C TRP A 158 0.04 1.58 -12.32
N ILE A 159 0.37 2.64 -11.55
CA ILE A 159 1.11 3.81 -12.08
C ILE A 159 2.47 3.39 -12.66
N ASP A 160 3.19 2.46 -12.01
CA ASP A 160 4.46 1.94 -12.52
C ASP A 160 4.29 1.31 -13.91
N VAL A 161 3.21 0.55 -14.13
CA VAL A 161 2.90 -0.06 -15.43
C VAL A 161 2.59 1.00 -16.48
N GLN A 162 1.81 2.03 -16.13
CA GLN A 162 1.50 3.13 -17.05
C GLN A 162 2.78 3.88 -17.44
N LEU A 163 3.61 4.24 -16.46
CA LEU A 163 4.87 4.94 -16.71
C LEU A 163 5.81 4.11 -17.60
N MET A 164 5.93 2.81 -17.33
CA MET A 164 6.73 1.90 -18.16
C MET A 164 6.25 1.90 -19.61
N GLY A 165 4.96 1.81 -19.85
CA GLY A 165 4.36 1.85 -21.19
C GLY A 165 4.61 3.19 -21.91
N LEU A 166 4.48 4.31 -21.20
CA LEU A 166 4.76 5.63 -21.75
C LEU A 166 6.24 5.79 -22.14
N VAL A 167 7.16 5.35 -21.29
CA VAL A 167 8.61 5.40 -21.57
C VAL A 167 8.95 4.54 -22.79
N GLN A 168 8.45 3.31 -22.87
CA GLN A 168 8.69 2.42 -24.01
C GLN A 168 8.10 2.96 -25.32
N LYS A 169 6.96 3.65 -25.23
CA LYS A 169 6.34 4.29 -26.40
C LYS A 169 7.14 5.50 -26.91
N LYS A 170 7.63 6.36 -26.00
CA LYS A 170 8.42 7.56 -26.33
C LYS A 170 9.83 7.20 -26.80
N TYR A 171 10.45 6.21 -26.14
CA TYR A 171 11.83 5.76 -26.41
C TYR A 171 11.82 4.31 -26.91
N THR A 172 11.51 4.12 -28.19
CA THR A 172 11.48 2.79 -28.83
C THR A 172 12.82 2.10 -28.66
N GLY A 173 12.82 0.81 -28.28
CA GLY A 173 14.07 0.06 -27.98
C GLY A 173 14.60 0.25 -26.55
N ALA A 174 13.90 1.03 -25.72
CA ALA A 174 14.26 1.24 -24.33
C ALA A 174 14.13 -0.03 -23.50
N GLN A 175 15.19 -0.36 -22.75
CA GLN A 175 15.19 -1.44 -21.77
C GLN A 175 14.80 -0.87 -20.39
N VAL A 176 13.53 -1.05 -20.01
CA VAL A 176 12.95 -0.52 -18.77
C VAL A 176 12.47 -1.66 -17.90
N THR A 177 12.79 -1.62 -16.62
CA THR A 177 12.31 -2.59 -15.64
C THR A 177 11.30 -1.94 -14.69
N LYS A 178 10.43 -2.75 -14.08
CA LYS A 178 9.46 -2.28 -13.07
C LYS A 178 10.17 -1.59 -11.89
N ASP A 179 11.34 -2.09 -11.48
CA ASP A 179 12.12 -1.47 -10.39
C ASP A 179 12.66 -0.07 -10.76
N MET A 180 13.01 0.14 -12.04
CA MET A 180 13.47 1.46 -12.51
C MET A 180 12.34 2.48 -12.48
N VAL A 181 11.20 2.17 -13.08
CA VAL A 181 10.05 3.10 -13.12
C VAL A 181 9.51 3.40 -11.73
N ARG A 182 9.46 2.37 -10.84
CA ARG A 182 9.08 2.57 -9.44
C ARG A 182 10.01 3.57 -8.75
N LYS A 183 11.32 3.42 -8.91
CA LYS A 183 12.29 4.35 -8.33
C LYS A 183 12.10 5.77 -8.86
N TRP A 184 11.92 5.94 -10.15
CA TRP A 184 11.68 7.25 -10.76
C TRP A 184 10.37 7.87 -10.25
N LYS A 185 9.29 7.08 -10.15
CA LYS A 185 8.02 7.55 -9.56
C LYS A 185 8.21 7.96 -8.10
N GLU A 186 8.85 7.12 -7.27
CA GLU A 186 9.07 7.43 -5.84
C GLU A 186 9.93 8.69 -5.63
N GLU A 187 10.80 9.03 -6.59
CA GLU A 187 11.73 10.16 -6.49
C GLU A 187 11.16 11.45 -7.10
N PHE A 188 10.38 11.35 -8.18
CA PHE A 188 10.03 12.48 -9.03
C PHE A 188 8.52 12.69 -9.25
N SER A 189 7.63 11.97 -8.54
CA SER A 189 6.20 12.03 -8.80
C SER A 189 5.56 13.37 -8.47
N TYR A 190 4.78 13.90 -9.42
CA TYR A 190 3.98 15.11 -9.29
C TYR A 190 2.81 15.10 -10.26
N VAL A 191 1.77 15.90 -9.97
CA VAL A 191 0.59 16.07 -10.84
C VAL A 191 0.20 17.53 -11.04
N SER A 192 0.85 18.47 -10.33
CA SER A 192 0.56 19.90 -10.36
C SER A 192 1.66 20.72 -11.00
N GLY A 193 1.35 21.95 -11.41
CA GLY A 193 2.29 22.91 -11.99
C GLY A 193 2.70 22.58 -13.43
N ASP A 194 3.74 23.29 -13.91
CA ASP A 194 4.31 23.10 -15.24
C ASP A 194 5.09 21.80 -15.36
N ASP A 195 5.35 21.35 -16.57
CA ASP A 195 6.19 20.18 -16.82
C ASP A 195 7.62 20.43 -16.33
N ARG A 196 8.16 19.44 -15.62
CA ARG A 196 9.50 19.47 -15.03
C ARG A 196 10.41 18.56 -15.82
N GLU A 197 11.62 19.02 -16.09
CA GLU A 197 12.65 18.20 -16.69
C GLU A 197 13.19 17.20 -15.67
N GLN A 198 13.11 15.88 -15.99
CA GLN A 198 13.62 14.80 -15.12
C GLN A 198 14.52 13.88 -15.95
N MET A 199 15.81 14.13 -15.85
CA MET A 199 16.83 13.43 -16.63
C MET A 199 17.21 12.10 -15.98
N VAL A 200 17.06 10.99 -16.72
CA VAL A 200 17.42 9.64 -16.26
C VAL A 200 18.33 8.94 -17.27
N GLU A 201 19.19 8.05 -16.78
CA GLU A 201 19.93 7.13 -17.66
C GLU A 201 19.04 5.97 -18.11
N LEU A 202 18.99 5.74 -19.41
CA LEU A 202 18.23 4.69 -20.06
C LEU A 202 19.06 3.96 -21.10
N SER A 203 18.96 2.62 -21.18
CA SER A 203 19.54 1.85 -22.26
C SER A 203 18.54 1.77 -23.42
N VAL A 204 18.88 2.36 -24.55
CA VAL A 204 18.10 2.31 -25.79
C VAL A 204 18.95 1.62 -26.87
N ASP A 205 18.47 0.52 -27.43
CA ASP A 205 19.18 -0.32 -28.37
C ASP A 205 20.61 -0.70 -27.91
N GLY A 206 20.76 -1.00 -26.62
CA GLY A 206 22.01 -1.36 -25.98
C GLY A 206 22.98 -0.20 -25.72
N LYS A 207 22.60 1.04 -26.01
CA LYS A 207 23.43 2.24 -25.75
C LYS A 207 22.85 3.05 -24.61
N LYS A 208 23.70 3.47 -23.67
CA LYS A 208 23.30 4.41 -22.61
C LYS A 208 22.97 5.78 -23.19
N GLN A 209 21.81 6.32 -22.83
CA GLN A 209 21.36 7.66 -23.18
C GLN A 209 20.82 8.34 -21.92
N VAL A 210 20.93 9.66 -21.85
CA VAL A 210 20.28 10.48 -20.85
C VAL A 210 19.02 11.07 -21.49
N VAL A 211 17.87 10.80 -20.92
CA VAL A 211 16.57 11.15 -21.49
C VAL A 211 15.69 11.85 -20.46
N ASP A 212 14.82 12.73 -20.91
CA ASP A 212 13.84 13.40 -20.07
C ASP A 212 12.54 12.61 -20.01
N ILE A 213 12.10 12.29 -18.78
CA ILE A 213 10.86 11.54 -18.49
C ILE A 213 9.87 12.34 -17.63
N GLY A 214 10.09 13.62 -17.41
CA GLY A 214 9.28 14.43 -16.49
C GLY A 214 7.81 14.49 -16.90
N ASP A 215 7.53 14.76 -18.20
CA ASP A 215 6.19 14.75 -18.77
C ASP A 215 5.50 13.39 -18.67
N LEU A 216 6.26 12.30 -18.78
CA LEU A 216 5.76 10.93 -18.68
C LEU A 216 5.39 10.57 -17.23
N ILE A 217 6.19 11.02 -16.25
CA ILE A 217 5.90 10.83 -14.83
C ILE A 217 4.60 11.55 -14.46
N LYS A 218 4.49 12.83 -14.80
CA LYS A 218 3.27 13.62 -14.57
C LYS A 218 2.05 12.96 -15.20
N SER A 219 2.17 12.56 -16.47
CA SER A 219 1.09 11.88 -17.19
C SER A 219 0.66 10.58 -16.51
N ALA A 220 1.62 9.71 -16.13
CA ALA A 220 1.32 8.45 -15.47
C ALA A 220 0.65 8.65 -14.11
N CYS A 221 1.18 9.58 -13.28
CA CYS A 221 0.62 9.90 -11.98
C CYS A 221 -0.78 10.54 -12.09
N SER A 222 -1.03 11.37 -13.11
CA SER A 222 -2.32 12.01 -13.32
C SER A 222 -3.44 11.01 -13.68
N MET A 223 -3.11 9.87 -14.27
CA MET A 223 -4.10 8.85 -14.65
C MET A 223 -4.85 8.25 -13.45
N VAL A 224 -4.27 8.26 -12.25
CA VAL A 224 -4.94 7.70 -11.04
C VAL A 224 -6.01 8.64 -10.50
N ILE A 225 -5.91 9.95 -10.75
CA ILE A 225 -6.80 10.98 -10.19
C ILE A 225 -8.26 10.67 -10.49
N GLY A 226 -8.62 10.53 -11.76
CA GLY A 226 -9.99 10.25 -12.16
C GLY A 226 -10.52 8.90 -11.66
N LYS A 227 -9.64 7.92 -11.40
CA LYS A 227 -10.01 6.62 -10.82
C LYS A 227 -10.37 6.76 -9.35
N VAL A 228 -9.51 7.43 -8.59
CA VAL A 228 -9.74 7.71 -7.17
C VAL A 228 -10.95 8.64 -7.01
N GLY A 229 -11.05 9.69 -7.83
CA GLY A 229 -12.18 10.61 -7.82
C GLY A 229 -13.52 9.90 -8.09
N ALA A 230 -13.59 9.03 -9.09
CA ALA A 230 -14.79 8.24 -9.37
C ALA A 230 -15.17 7.33 -8.18
N ALA A 231 -14.20 6.71 -7.52
CA ALA A 231 -14.43 5.87 -6.36
C ALA A 231 -14.94 6.69 -5.15
N ILE A 232 -14.37 7.87 -4.88
CA ILE A 232 -14.85 8.80 -3.85
C ILE A 232 -16.29 9.25 -4.15
N LYS A 233 -16.59 9.67 -5.38
CA LYS A 233 -17.96 10.06 -5.79
C LYS A 233 -18.95 8.93 -5.56
N SER A 234 -18.57 7.69 -5.87
CA SER A 234 -19.41 6.50 -5.67
C SER A 234 -19.76 6.31 -4.20
N ILE A 235 -18.77 6.40 -3.31
CA ILE A 235 -18.97 6.16 -1.87
C ILE A 235 -19.77 7.31 -1.21
N VAL A 236 -19.57 8.54 -1.66
CA VAL A 236 -20.39 9.70 -1.24
C VAL A 236 -21.84 9.54 -1.68
N ALA A 237 -22.06 9.13 -2.93
CA ALA A 237 -23.41 9.04 -3.52
C ALA A 237 -24.29 7.99 -2.81
N THR A 238 -23.71 6.98 -2.18
CA THR A 238 -24.46 5.95 -1.42
C THR A 238 -24.66 6.31 0.06
N ALA A 239 -24.09 7.42 0.53
CA ALA A 239 -24.33 7.93 1.89
C ALA A 239 -25.68 8.64 2.00
N ASP A 240 -26.25 8.64 3.20
CA ASP A 240 -27.45 9.44 3.46
C ASP A 240 -27.20 10.92 3.12
N PRO A 241 -28.15 11.59 2.47
CA PRO A 241 -27.98 12.96 1.96
C PRO A 241 -27.51 13.96 3.01
N GLU A 242 -27.90 13.78 4.28
CA GLU A 242 -27.53 14.66 5.38
C GLU A 242 -26.04 14.54 5.76
N TYR A 243 -25.40 13.39 5.51
CA TYR A 243 -23.98 13.16 5.80
C TYR A 243 -23.06 13.48 4.64
N GLN A 244 -23.56 13.50 3.39
CA GLN A 244 -22.74 13.76 2.22
C GLN A 244 -21.92 15.07 2.32
N PRO A 245 -22.45 16.21 2.79
CA PRO A 245 -21.67 17.43 2.97
C PRO A 245 -20.52 17.28 3.99
N ILE A 246 -20.73 16.53 5.06
CA ILE A 246 -19.72 16.32 6.09
C ILE A 246 -18.61 15.46 5.51
N LEU A 247 -18.95 14.35 4.87
CA LEU A 247 -18.00 13.39 4.29
C LEU A 247 -17.11 14.02 3.21
N ARG A 248 -17.70 14.77 2.26
CA ARG A 248 -16.92 15.40 1.17
C ARG A 248 -16.02 16.53 1.65
N ASN A 249 -16.35 17.16 2.78
CA ASN A 249 -15.50 18.19 3.39
C ASN A 249 -14.41 17.62 4.33
N ASN A 250 -14.34 16.31 4.49
CA ASN A 250 -13.32 15.65 5.30
C ASN A 250 -12.81 14.38 4.62
N ILE A 251 -12.10 14.56 3.49
CA ILE A 251 -11.47 13.48 2.73
C ILE A 251 -9.97 13.48 3.05
N ILE A 252 -9.48 12.33 3.50
CA ILE A 252 -8.14 12.15 4.04
C ILE A 252 -7.39 11.16 3.16
N LEU A 253 -6.24 11.56 2.61
CA LEU A 253 -5.37 10.71 1.81
C LEU A 253 -4.23 10.16 2.67
N SER A 254 -3.97 8.88 2.52
CA SER A 254 -2.90 8.11 3.14
C SER A 254 -2.20 7.21 2.11
N GLY A 255 -1.21 6.44 2.58
CA GLY A 255 -0.43 5.56 1.74
C GLY A 255 0.63 6.28 0.90
N GLY A 256 1.50 5.50 0.25
CA GLY A 256 2.61 6.05 -0.53
C GLY A 256 2.18 6.92 -1.73
N GLY A 257 0.96 6.69 -2.27
CA GLY A 257 0.40 7.47 -3.36
C GLY A 257 0.04 8.90 -2.96
N SER A 258 -0.27 9.15 -1.69
CA SER A 258 -0.56 10.51 -1.18
C SER A 258 0.68 11.43 -1.16
N LEU A 259 1.88 10.85 -1.33
CA LEU A 259 3.14 11.60 -1.47
C LEU A 259 3.36 12.18 -2.88
N ILE A 260 2.52 11.83 -3.85
CA ILE A 260 2.57 12.46 -5.18
C ILE A 260 2.27 13.95 -5.02
N GLU A 261 3.24 14.80 -5.40
CA GLU A 261 3.10 16.24 -5.22
C GLU A 261 1.87 16.80 -5.95
N GLY A 262 0.99 17.48 -5.23
CA GLY A 262 -0.25 18.09 -5.74
C GLY A 262 -1.43 17.13 -5.88
N ILE A 263 -1.33 15.86 -5.40
CA ILE A 263 -2.39 14.86 -5.57
C ILE A 263 -3.69 15.24 -4.87
N ALA A 264 -3.63 15.85 -3.68
CA ALA A 264 -4.82 16.24 -2.93
C ALA A 264 -5.63 17.31 -3.68
N ASP A 265 -4.97 18.37 -4.14
CA ASP A 265 -5.62 19.41 -4.92
C ASP A 265 -6.17 18.89 -6.24
N ALA A 266 -5.43 17.99 -6.90
CA ALA A 266 -5.85 17.39 -8.16
C ALA A 266 -7.09 16.51 -7.99
N ILE A 267 -7.19 15.73 -6.93
CA ILE A 267 -8.38 14.93 -6.59
C ILE A 267 -9.54 15.87 -6.21
N ALA A 268 -9.30 16.89 -5.37
CA ALA A 268 -10.33 17.85 -5.00
C ALA A 268 -10.94 18.53 -6.24
N ASN A 269 -10.10 18.93 -7.20
CA ASN A 269 -10.56 19.52 -8.46
C ASN A 269 -11.36 18.52 -9.32
N ASP A 270 -10.95 17.26 -9.39
CA ASP A 270 -11.65 16.21 -10.17
C ASP A 270 -13.05 15.91 -9.63
N ILE A 271 -13.25 16.04 -8.30
CA ILE A 271 -14.54 15.77 -7.66
C ILE A 271 -15.33 17.02 -7.30
N ALA A 272 -14.92 18.21 -7.73
CA ALA A 272 -15.59 19.49 -7.42
C ALA A 272 -17.05 19.57 -7.91
N ASP A 273 -17.45 18.72 -8.86
CA ASP A 273 -18.82 18.62 -9.36
C ASP A 273 -19.82 18.08 -8.32
N ILE A 274 -19.37 17.42 -7.23
CA ILE A 274 -20.26 16.97 -6.15
C ILE A 274 -20.48 18.02 -5.05
N GLY A 275 -19.95 19.22 -5.20
CA GLY A 275 -20.08 20.36 -4.28
C GLY A 275 -18.75 20.75 -3.65
N ASP A 276 -18.80 21.50 -2.54
CA ASP A 276 -17.59 21.88 -1.82
C ASP A 276 -16.92 20.65 -1.25
N VAL A 277 -15.61 20.51 -1.51
CA VAL A 277 -14.81 19.37 -1.08
C VAL A 277 -13.52 19.84 -0.42
N THR A 278 -13.08 19.09 0.58
CA THR A 278 -11.77 19.30 1.21
C THR A 278 -11.01 17.97 1.21
N VAL A 279 -9.84 17.95 0.61
CA VAL A 279 -8.95 16.78 0.53
C VAL A 279 -7.62 17.14 1.19
N THR A 280 -7.19 16.35 2.15
CA THR A 280 -5.94 16.56 2.89
C THR A 280 -5.10 15.29 2.90
N CYS A 281 -3.77 15.43 2.99
CA CYS A 281 -2.87 14.30 3.21
C CYS A 281 -2.50 14.21 4.68
N VAL A 282 -2.38 12.98 5.21
CA VAL A 282 -1.85 12.75 6.56
C VAL A 282 -0.34 12.97 6.59
N ASP A 283 0.18 13.34 7.74
CA ASP A 283 1.62 13.32 7.99
C ASP A 283 2.13 11.87 8.05
N ASP A 284 3.33 11.61 7.52
CA ASP A 284 3.96 10.28 7.49
C ASP A 284 3.05 9.16 6.92
N PRO A 285 2.47 9.32 5.74
CA PRO A 285 1.40 8.48 5.23
C PRO A 285 1.80 7.00 5.04
N ILE A 286 3.11 6.70 4.89
CA ILE A 286 3.60 5.33 4.72
C ILE A 286 3.48 4.50 6.01
N GLU A 287 3.57 5.16 7.17
CA GLU A 287 3.58 4.50 8.49
C GLU A 287 2.24 4.62 9.22
N LYS A 288 1.30 5.39 8.66
CA LYS A 288 0.06 5.76 9.35
C LYS A 288 -0.84 4.56 9.63
N VAL A 289 -0.98 3.62 8.69
CA VAL A 289 -1.71 2.36 8.91
C VAL A 289 -1.16 1.60 10.11
N ALA A 290 0.17 1.44 10.19
CA ALA A 290 0.79 0.67 11.28
C ALA A 290 0.70 1.39 12.63
N THR A 291 0.83 2.72 12.66
CA THR A 291 0.68 3.50 13.89
C THR A 291 -0.76 3.54 14.36
N GLY A 292 -1.74 3.59 13.44
CA GLY A 292 -3.15 3.47 13.76
C GLY A 292 -3.53 2.07 14.25
N ALA A 293 -2.98 1.01 13.65
CA ALA A 293 -3.14 -0.35 14.16
C ALA A 293 -2.59 -0.51 15.58
N MET A 294 -1.47 0.15 15.88
CA MET A 294 -0.90 0.14 17.23
C MET A 294 -1.79 0.89 18.23
N ALA A 295 -2.38 2.02 17.85
CA ALA A 295 -3.34 2.73 18.70
C ALA A 295 -4.57 1.85 18.98
N LEU A 296 -5.12 1.19 17.95
CA LEU A 296 -6.20 0.20 18.14
C LEU A 296 -5.80 -0.92 19.08
N ALA A 297 -4.57 -1.44 18.96
CA ALA A 297 -4.08 -2.51 19.83
C ALA A 297 -3.98 -2.10 21.30
N GLN A 298 -3.75 -0.81 21.57
CA GLN A 298 -3.67 -0.27 22.93
C GLN A 298 -5.04 0.04 23.55
N ASP A 299 -6.02 0.42 22.71
CA ASP A 299 -7.32 0.94 23.17
C ASP A 299 -8.42 -0.13 23.17
N MET A 300 -8.28 -1.20 22.36
CA MET A 300 -9.33 -2.20 22.20
C MET A 300 -9.27 -3.25 23.32
N PRO A 301 -10.43 -3.59 23.93
CA PRO A 301 -10.51 -4.65 24.93
C PRO A 301 -10.32 -6.04 24.31
N ASP A 302 -9.91 -7.01 25.12
CA ASP A 302 -9.57 -8.38 24.70
C ASP A 302 -10.72 -9.08 23.95
N GLU A 303 -11.97 -8.74 24.26
CA GLU A 303 -13.17 -9.30 23.62
C GLU A 303 -13.28 -8.96 22.11
N GLN A 304 -12.54 -7.94 21.63
CA GLN A 304 -12.47 -7.60 20.21
C GLN A 304 -11.51 -8.49 19.43
N TYR A 305 -10.72 -9.30 20.13
CA TYR A 305 -9.76 -10.18 19.49
C TYR A 305 -10.34 -11.60 19.37
N THR A 306 -10.05 -12.23 18.21
CA THR A 306 -10.42 -13.61 17.95
C THR A 306 -9.23 -14.52 18.22
N ALA A 307 -9.39 -15.51 19.10
CA ALA A 307 -8.39 -16.52 19.35
C ALA A 307 -8.09 -17.33 18.09
N ILE A 308 -6.81 -17.52 17.79
CA ILE A 308 -6.33 -18.32 16.63
C ILE A 308 -5.44 -19.47 17.12
N ASN A 309 -6.07 -20.61 17.40
CA ASN A 309 -5.38 -21.85 17.84
C ASN A 309 -4.92 -22.68 16.64
#